data_259f712aa19302da618a846ded220372
#
_entry.id   259f712aa19302da618a846ded220372
#
_cell.length_a   1.000
_cell.length_b   1.000
_cell.length_c   1.000
_cell.angle_alpha   90.00
_cell.angle_beta   90.00
_cell.angle_gamma   90.00
#
_symmetry.space_group_name_H-M   'P 1'
#
loop_
_entity.id
_entity.type
_entity.pdbx_description
1 polymer ?
#
loop_
_entity_poly.entity_id
_entity_poly.type
_entity_poly.pdbx_seq_one_letter_code
_entity_poly.pdbx_strand_id
1 'polypeptide(L)'
;MDNTVTWFEVATDDPEGAERFYGGLFGWSFTAGEGPLDYRMIGYPGGEQPAGGLFNTKGEFPAHAVFHVRVADVEETCAKSESLDGKVLMKVIDDGAGTDFAYLRDTSGSVFGVFHRR
;
A
#
# COMPACT_ATOMS: atom_id res chain seq x y z
N MET A 1 9.38 -13.30 3.02
CA MET A 1 10.62 -12.80 3.65
C MET A 1 10.37 -11.40 4.19
N ASP A 2 10.71 -11.19 5.45
CA ASP A 2 10.51 -9.89 6.09
C ASP A 2 11.54 -8.87 5.64
N ASN A 3 11.21 -7.60 5.83
CA ASN A 3 12.04 -6.45 5.46
C ASN A 3 12.34 -6.38 3.96
N THR A 4 11.39 -6.87 3.15
CA THR A 4 11.50 -6.83 1.69
C THR A 4 10.29 -6.09 1.11
N VAL A 5 10.49 -5.44 -0.02
CA VAL A 5 9.39 -4.83 -0.78
C VAL A 5 8.66 -5.94 -1.53
N THR A 6 7.44 -6.21 -1.12
CA THR A 6 6.61 -7.28 -1.71
C THR A 6 5.28 -6.76 -2.27
N TRP A 7 5.06 -5.46 -2.19
CA TRP A 7 3.81 -4.83 -2.58
C TRP A 7 4.06 -3.40 -3.02
N PHE A 8 3.30 -2.94 -3.99
CA PHE A 8 3.25 -1.52 -4.32
C PHE A 8 1.81 -1.03 -4.22
N GLU A 9 1.63 0.27 -4.12
CA GLU A 9 0.30 0.85 -4.04
C GLU A 9 0.25 2.12 -4.87
N VAL A 10 -0.78 2.22 -5.70
CA VAL A 10 -1.13 3.45 -6.40
C VAL A 10 -2.34 4.04 -5.70
N ALA A 11 -2.21 5.26 -5.22
CA ALA A 11 -3.31 5.98 -4.55
C ALA A 11 -3.82 7.07 -5.48
N THR A 12 -5.13 7.11 -5.69
CA THR A 12 -5.77 8.02 -6.65
C THR A 12 -7.18 8.38 -6.19
N ASP A 13 -7.66 9.54 -6.60
CA ASP A 13 -9.06 9.92 -6.40
C ASP A 13 -9.95 9.53 -7.58
N ASP A 14 -9.37 8.91 -8.62
CA ASP A 14 -10.11 8.44 -9.81
C ASP A 14 -9.73 7.00 -10.12
N PRO A 15 -10.23 6.02 -9.34
CA PRO A 15 -9.86 4.61 -9.55
C PRO A 15 -10.21 4.09 -10.94
N GLU A 16 -11.37 4.46 -11.50
CA GLU A 16 -11.76 4.00 -12.82
C GLU A 16 -10.82 4.53 -13.90
N GLY A 17 -10.41 5.80 -13.79
CA GLY A 17 -9.44 6.39 -14.71
C GLY A 17 -8.09 5.72 -14.60
N ALA A 18 -7.64 5.42 -13.39
CA ALA A 18 -6.39 4.71 -13.18
C ALA A 18 -6.44 3.29 -13.77
N GLU A 19 -7.55 2.57 -13.59
CA GLU A 19 -7.71 1.25 -14.18
C GLU A 19 -7.62 1.29 -15.71
N ARG A 20 -8.27 2.27 -16.33
CA ARG A 20 -8.20 2.42 -17.78
C ARG A 20 -6.78 2.74 -18.23
N PHE A 21 -6.08 3.60 -17.50
CA PHE A 21 -4.71 4.00 -17.86
C PHE A 21 -3.73 2.83 -17.72
N TYR A 22 -3.63 2.27 -16.53
CA TYR A 22 -2.67 1.19 -16.27
C TYR A 22 -3.06 -0.11 -16.97
N GLY A 23 -4.35 -0.41 -17.03
CA GLY A 23 -4.85 -1.58 -17.75
C GLY A 23 -4.60 -1.47 -19.24
N GLY A 24 -4.85 -0.30 -19.81
CA GLY A 24 -4.60 -0.06 -21.23
C GLY A 24 -3.13 -0.04 -21.60
N LEU A 25 -2.29 0.49 -20.71
CA LEU A 25 -0.86 0.63 -20.97
C LEU A 25 -0.09 -0.69 -20.76
N PHE A 26 -0.39 -1.40 -19.66
CA PHE A 26 0.39 -2.57 -19.24
C PHE A 26 -0.38 -3.88 -19.25
N GLY A 27 -1.68 -3.84 -19.49
CA GLY A 27 -2.51 -5.05 -19.41
C GLY A 27 -2.77 -5.51 -17.97
N TRP A 28 -2.59 -4.62 -16.99
CA TRP A 28 -2.87 -4.97 -15.60
C TRP A 28 -4.36 -5.22 -15.39
N SER A 29 -4.69 -6.13 -14.49
CA SER A 29 -6.07 -6.43 -14.10
C SER A 29 -6.35 -5.93 -12.70
N PHE A 30 -7.63 -5.64 -12.40
CA PHE A 30 -8.05 -5.06 -11.14
C PHE A 30 -9.24 -5.85 -10.60
N THR A 31 -9.18 -6.23 -9.32
CA THR A 31 -10.27 -6.95 -8.66
C THR A 31 -10.54 -6.29 -7.31
N ALA A 32 -11.78 -6.40 -6.82
CA ALA A 32 -12.13 -5.85 -5.52
C ALA A 32 -11.29 -6.49 -4.42
N GLY A 33 -10.75 -5.67 -3.53
CA GLY A 33 -10.04 -6.15 -2.35
C GLY A 33 -11.02 -6.48 -1.23
N GLU A 34 -10.52 -7.13 -0.19
CA GLU A 34 -11.28 -7.40 1.03
C GLU A 34 -11.14 -6.23 2.00
N GLY A 35 -12.07 -6.12 2.93
CA GLY A 35 -12.03 -5.10 3.96
C GLY A 35 -12.89 -3.88 3.63
N PRO A 36 -12.95 -2.92 4.56
CA PRO A 36 -13.89 -1.80 4.47
C PRO A 36 -13.44 -0.65 3.56
N LEU A 37 -12.19 -0.62 3.15
CA LEU A 37 -11.66 0.46 2.30
C LEU A 37 -11.93 0.16 0.83
N ASP A 38 -12.09 1.22 0.02
CA ASP A 38 -12.15 1.09 -1.44
C ASP A 38 -10.74 0.85 -1.95
N TYR A 39 -10.36 -0.41 -2.00
CA TYR A 39 -9.03 -0.88 -2.35
C TYR A 39 -9.17 -1.99 -3.38
N ARG A 40 -8.44 -1.85 -4.48
CA ARG A 40 -8.50 -2.84 -5.56
C ARG A 40 -7.16 -3.52 -5.68
N MET A 41 -7.20 -4.83 -5.95
CA MET A 41 -5.99 -5.63 -6.09
C MET A 41 -5.53 -5.55 -7.54
N ILE A 42 -4.24 -5.33 -7.75
CA ILE A 42 -3.63 -5.22 -9.07
C ILE A 42 -2.92 -6.53 -9.39
N GLY A 43 -3.25 -7.11 -10.55
CA GLY A 43 -2.59 -8.31 -11.06
C GLY A 43 -1.85 -8.02 -12.35
N TYR A 44 -0.76 -8.75 -12.58
CA TYR A 44 0.02 -8.67 -13.81
C TYR A 44 -0.53 -9.64 -14.86
N PRO A 45 -0.33 -9.36 -16.15
CA PRO A 45 -0.69 -10.33 -17.20
C PRO A 45 0.01 -11.65 -16.95
N GLY A 46 -0.77 -12.73 -16.89
CA GLY A 46 -0.22 -14.07 -16.62
C GLY A 46 0.20 -14.34 -15.18
N GLY A 47 0.06 -13.35 -14.29
CA GLY A 47 0.35 -13.54 -12.88
C GLY A 47 -0.79 -14.23 -12.15
N GLU A 48 -0.46 -15.06 -11.17
CA GLU A 48 -1.45 -15.80 -10.40
C GLU A 48 -1.86 -15.06 -9.12
N GLN A 49 -0.96 -14.22 -8.59
CA GLN A 49 -1.17 -13.52 -7.34
C GLN A 49 -1.20 -12.02 -7.56
N PRO A 50 -1.96 -11.28 -6.75
CA PRO A 50 -1.90 -9.81 -6.79
C PRO A 50 -0.48 -9.32 -6.46
N ALA A 51 -0.08 -8.25 -7.14
CA ALA A 51 1.25 -7.66 -6.98
C ALA A 51 1.20 -6.32 -6.24
N GLY A 52 0.05 -5.66 -6.23
CA GLY A 52 -0.10 -4.37 -5.60
C GLY A 52 -1.55 -3.99 -5.44
N GLY A 53 -1.78 -2.77 -5.00
CA GLY A 53 -3.10 -2.25 -4.74
C GLY A 53 -3.36 -0.89 -5.36
N LEU A 54 -4.62 -0.63 -5.65
CA LEU A 54 -5.13 0.66 -6.10
C LEU A 54 -6.07 1.18 -5.02
N PHE A 55 -5.66 2.25 -4.35
CA PHE A 55 -6.39 2.83 -3.22
C PHE A 55 -7.11 4.10 -3.65
N ASN A 56 -8.42 4.15 -3.37
CA ASN A 56 -9.19 5.36 -3.60
C ASN A 56 -9.00 6.32 -2.43
N THR A 57 -8.30 7.42 -2.67
CA THR A 57 -8.06 8.45 -1.65
C THR A 57 -9.29 9.30 -1.37
N LYS A 58 -10.29 9.26 -2.27
CA LYS A 58 -11.49 10.11 -2.21
C LYS A 58 -11.16 11.60 -2.13
N GLY A 59 -10.00 11.98 -2.67
CA GLY A 59 -9.53 13.36 -2.65
C GLY A 59 -8.96 13.84 -1.32
N GLU A 60 -8.85 12.97 -0.34
CA GLU A 60 -8.34 13.34 0.99
C GLU A 60 -6.81 13.41 1.04
N PHE A 61 -6.14 12.74 0.12
CA PHE A 61 -4.68 12.72 0.02
C PHE A 61 -4.25 12.97 -1.42
N PRO A 62 -3.04 13.52 -1.64
CA PRO A 62 -2.50 13.63 -3.00
C PRO A 62 -2.32 12.25 -3.63
N ALA A 63 -2.50 12.16 -4.94
CA ALA A 63 -2.23 10.94 -5.68
C ALA A 63 -0.73 10.60 -5.59
N HIS A 64 -0.40 9.33 -5.41
CA HIS A 64 0.99 8.89 -5.30
C HIS A 64 1.11 7.41 -5.62
N ALA A 65 2.34 6.98 -5.85
CA ALA A 65 2.68 5.57 -5.94
C ALA A 65 3.81 5.29 -4.95
N VAL A 66 3.63 4.28 -4.11
CA VAL A 66 4.59 3.97 -3.05
C VAL A 66 4.81 2.45 -2.99
N PHE A 67 5.98 2.08 -2.45
CA PHE A 67 6.23 0.67 -2.14
C PHE A 67 5.82 0.37 -0.70
N HIS A 68 5.55 -0.91 -0.45
CA HIS A 68 5.25 -1.42 0.90
C HIS A 68 6.26 -2.50 1.26
N VAL A 69 6.81 -2.39 2.46
CA VAL A 69 7.76 -3.36 3.00
C VAL A 69 7.02 -4.30 3.92
N ARG A 70 7.17 -5.60 3.70
CA ARG A 70 6.64 -6.60 4.62
C ARG A 70 7.51 -6.67 5.86
N VAL A 71 6.88 -6.57 7.04
CA VAL A 71 7.60 -6.58 8.32
C VAL A 71 6.98 -7.60 9.27
N ALA A 72 7.75 -8.02 10.26
CA ALA A 72 7.28 -8.97 11.28
C ALA A 72 6.31 -8.31 12.28
N ASP A 73 6.50 -7.02 12.55
CA ASP A 73 5.71 -6.30 13.55
C ASP A 73 5.64 -4.82 13.17
N VAL A 74 4.44 -4.34 12.86
CA VAL A 74 4.23 -2.95 12.41
C VAL A 74 4.48 -1.96 13.55
N GLU A 75 4.03 -2.24 14.76
CA GLU A 75 4.23 -1.31 15.87
C GLU A 75 5.70 -1.14 16.21
N GLU A 76 6.44 -2.25 16.25
CA GLU A 76 7.88 -2.20 16.50
C GLU A 76 8.62 -1.45 15.39
N THR A 77 8.24 -1.68 14.14
CA THR A 77 8.81 -0.96 13.00
C THR A 77 8.55 0.53 13.10
N CYS A 78 7.33 0.92 13.47
CA CYS A 78 6.99 2.33 13.65
C CYS A 78 7.83 2.98 14.74
N ALA A 79 7.97 2.33 15.88
CA ALA A 79 8.78 2.84 16.99
C ALA A 79 10.25 2.99 16.58
N LYS A 80 10.79 1.99 15.88
CA LYS A 80 12.17 2.04 15.40
C LYS A 80 12.36 3.14 14.36
N SER A 81 11.38 3.35 13.47
CA SER A 81 11.41 4.43 12.49
C SER A 81 11.56 5.78 13.18
N GLU A 82 10.79 6.02 14.22
CA GLU A 82 10.88 7.28 14.97
C GLU A 82 12.24 7.46 15.61
N SER A 83 12.84 6.40 16.12
CA SER A 83 14.19 6.46 16.67
C SER A 83 15.27 6.73 15.62
N LEU A 84 14.97 6.52 14.35
CA LEU A 84 15.85 6.78 13.21
C LEU A 84 15.49 8.07 12.47
N ASP A 85 14.72 8.96 13.12
CA ASP A 85 14.29 10.25 12.59
C ASP A 85 13.25 10.16 11.45
N GLY A 86 12.57 9.04 11.32
CA GLY A 86 11.41 8.91 10.46
C GLY A 86 10.16 9.42 11.16
N LYS A 87 9.06 9.46 10.43
CA LYS A 87 7.79 9.93 10.96
C LYS A 87 6.67 8.95 10.60
N VAL A 88 5.84 8.60 11.57
CA VAL A 88 4.64 7.80 11.34
C VAL A 88 3.52 8.74 10.94
N LEU A 89 2.94 8.52 9.75
CA LEU A 89 1.83 9.31 9.25
C LEU A 89 0.49 8.71 9.62
N MET A 90 0.39 7.39 9.58
CA MET A 90 -0.84 6.66 9.86
C MET A 90 -0.47 5.23 10.25
N LYS A 91 -1.15 4.69 11.24
CA LYS A 91 -0.94 3.32 11.69
C LYS A 91 -2.30 2.67 11.96
N VAL A 92 -2.51 1.49 11.40
CA VAL A 92 -3.72 0.71 11.62
C VAL A 92 -3.30 -0.69 12.05
N ILE A 93 -3.67 -1.06 13.26
CA ILE A 93 -3.45 -2.41 13.77
C ILE A 93 -4.78 -3.14 13.66
N ASP A 94 -4.76 -4.25 12.91
CA ASP A 94 -5.93 -5.06 12.61
C ASP A 94 -6.99 -4.28 11.81
N ASP A 95 -6.81 -4.27 10.49
CA ASP A 95 -7.70 -3.55 9.57
C ASP A 95 -9.07 -4.21 9.37
N GLY A 96 -9.33 -5.33 10.05
CA GLY A 96 -10.55 -6.12 9.87
C GLY A 96 -10.45 -7.19 8.81
N ALA A 97 -9.34 -7.25 8.06
CA ALA A 97 -9.09 -8.24 7.02
C ALA A 97 -7.77 -9.00 7.23
N GLY A 98 -7.22 -8.94 8.43
CA GLY A 98 -6.02 -9.68 8.81
C GLY A 98 -4.71 -8.98 8.50
N THR A 99 -4.72 -7.66 8.35
CA THR A 99 -3.52 -6.91 8.02
C THR A 99 -3.32 -5.75 9.00
N ASP A 100 -2.08 -5.62 9.47
CA ASP A 100 -1.61 -4.41 10.13
C ASP A 100 -0.84 -3.62 9.09
N PHE A 101 -0.95 -2.29 9.09
CA PHE A 101 -0.17 -1.48 8.16
C PHE A 101 0.10 -0.09 8.72
N ALA A 102 1.08 0.59 8.14
CA ALA A 102 1.37 1.97 8.47
C ALA A 102 1.96 2.67 7.25
N TYR A 103 1.76 3.99 7.20
CA TYR A 103 2.45 4.86 6.25
C TYR A 103 3.44 5.71 7.03
N LEU A 104 4.64 5.80 6.49
CA LEU A 104 5.78 6.43 7.15
C LEU A 104 6.45 7.39 6.19
N ARG A 105 7.21 8.34 6.75
CA ARG A 105 8.17 9.15 5.99
C ARG A 105 9.57 8.79 6.41
N ASP A 106 10.47 8.71 5.43
CA ASP A 106 11.89 8.58 5.72
C ASP A 106 12.49 9.95 6.07
N THR A 107 13.80 9.99 6.27
CA THR A 107 14.50 11.21 6.71
C THR A 107 14.49 12.32 5.67
N SER A 108 14.19 12.01 4.41
CA SER A 108 14.05 13.00 3.33
C SER A 108 12.61 13.38 3.06
N GLY A 109 11.66 12.79 3.79
CA GLY A 109 10.24 13.06 3.64
C GLY A 109 9.53 12.18 2.62
N SER A 110 10.20 11.17 2.07
CA SER A 110 9.56 10.24 1.13
C SER A 110 8.60 9.31 1.87
N VAL A 111 7.42 9.13 1.30
CA VAL A 111 6.37 8.28 1.88
C VAL A 111 6.55 6.85 1.39
N PHE A 112 6.39 5.91 2.28
CA PHE A 112 6.33 4.48 1.98
C PHE A 112 5.42 3.78 2.98
N GLY A 113 5.11 2.52 2.73
CA GLY A 113 4.28 1.73 3.63
C GLY A 113 5.01 0.54 4.22
N VAL A 114 4.54 0.10 5.37
CA VAL A 114 4.92 -1.19 5.96
C VAL A 114 3.66 -1.96 6.27
N PHE A 115 3.72 -3.28 6.25
CA PHE A 115 2.58 -4.11 6.58
C PHE A 115 3.00 -5.45 7.15
N HIS A 116 2.07 -6.04 7.90
CA HIS A 116 2.18 -7.40 8.40
C HIS A 116 0.86 -8.11 8.14
N ARG A 117 0.90 -9.24 7.48
CA ARG A 117 -0.27 -10.06 7.20
C ARG A 117 -0.34 -11.21 8.18
N ARG A 118 -1.47 -11.32 8.85
CA ARG A 118 -1.73 -12.38 9.83
C ARG A 118 -2.11 -13.70 9.21
#